data_0d8c7482698aec91ee891e1c75791639
#
_entry.id   0d8c7482698aec91ee891e1c75791639
#
_cell.length_a   1.000
_cell.length_b   1.000
_cell.length_c   1.000
_cell.angle_alpha   90.00
_cell.angle_beta   90.00
_cell.angle_gamma   90.00
#
_symmetry.space_group_name_H-M   'P 1'
#
loop_
_entity.id
_entity.type
_entity.pdbx_description
1 polymer ?
#
loop_
_entity_poly.entity_id
_entity_poly.type
_entity_poly.pdbx_seq_one_letter_code
_entity_poly.pdbx_strand_id
1 'polypeptide(L)'
;MPDDITADCNFTTAGTRISSNGENDTFTVSAAANYTGTDAVKYQWYVDGVLKENETGADITLDNSTVGNHTVRSVVTVGDITYFNTKFFESETYTYGKYIAGNVSMSGQLGAEDITVLRKNMLGANSFGELQTLAADMNNDTKVDIIDLICLKKALAE
;
A
#
# COMPACT_ATOMS: atom_id res chain seq x y z
N MET A 1 -28.20 -26.24 -20.20
CA MET A 1 -26.93 -25.91 -19.48
C MET A 1 -26.93 -24.42 -19.31
N PRO A 2 -26.60 -23.90 -18.12
CA PRO A 2 -26.33 -22.46 -18.03
C PRO A 2 -25.16 -22.16 -18.96
N ASP A 3 -25.28 -21.07 -19.72
CA ASP A 3 -24.21 -20.64 -20.62
C ASP A 3 -22.96 -20.34 -19.79
N ASP A 4 -21.82 -20.81 -20.25
CA ASP A 4 -20.54 -20.58 -19.56
C ASP A 4 -20.22 -19.08 -19.58
N ILE A 5 -20.07 -18.45 -18.42
CA ILE A 5 -19.76 -17.01 -18.33
C ILE A 5 -18.39 -16.78 -18.97
N THR A 6 -18.39 -16.04 -20.07
CA THR A 6 -17.16 -15.52 -20.67
C THR A 6 -16.89 -14.14 -20.11
N ALA A 7 -15.94 -14.04 -19.20
CA ALA A 7 -15.57 -12.80 -18.55
C ALA A 7 -14.04 -12.77 -18.33
N ASP A 8 -13.50 -11.56 -18.23
CA ASP A 8 -12.13 -11.23 -17.92
C ASP A 8 -12.11 -10.05 -16.96
N CYS A 9 -11.00 -9.85 -16.23
CA CYS A 9 -10.84 -8.74 -15.31
C CYS A 9 -9.42 -8.19 -15.39
N ASN A 10 -9.30 -6.88 -15.62
CA ASN A 10 -8.02 -6.17 -15.61
C ASN A 10 -7.90 -5.36 -14.33
N PHE A 11 -6.77 -5.52 -13.63
CA PHE A 11 -6.43 -4.73 -12.45
C PHE A 11 -5.34 -3.71 -12.81
N THR A 12 -5.57 -2.45 -12.45
CA THR A 12 -4.64 -1.35 -12.67
C THR A 12 -4.48 -0.50 -11.43
N THR A 13 -3.37 0.21 -11.33
CA THR A 13 -3.10 1.14 -10.24
C THR A 13 -2.79 2.52 -10.76
N ALA A 14 -3.12 3.56 -9.98
CA ALA A 14 -2.83 4.95 -10.28
C ALA A 14 -2.54 5.73 -9.00
N GLY A 15 -1.86 6.88 -9.13
CA GLY A 15 -1.47 7.72 -8.01
C GLY A 15 -0.13 7.32 -7.38
N THR A 16 0.15 7.87 -6.20
CA THR A 16 1.44 7.72 -5.53
C THR A 16 1.40 6.53 -4.57
N ARG A 17 2.10 5.46 -4.92
CA ARG A 17 2.19 4.25 -4.10
C ARG A 17 2.92 4.49 -2.76
N ILE A 18 3.97 5.30 -2.78
CA ILE A 18 4.74 5.69 -1.58
C ILE A 18 4.75 7.19 -1.51
N SER A 19 4.16 7.75 -0.46
CA SER A 19 4.18 9.19 -0.18
C SER A 19 5.21 9.55 0.90
N SER A 20 5.70 10.77 0.79
CA SER A 20 6.64 11.38 1.73
C SER A 20 5.96 12.38 2.66
N ASN A 21 6.74 13.06 3.45
CA ASN A 21 6.31 14.07 4.42
C ASN A 21 5.43 15.16 3.80
N GLY A 22 4.27 15.42 4.40
CA GLY A 22 3.42 16.57 4.08
C GLY A 22 2.56 16.44 2.83
N GLU A 23 2.67 15.35 2.10
CA GLU A 23 1.85 15.09 0.92
C GLU A 23 0.59 14.32 1.30
N ASN A 24 -0.56 14.80 0.83
CA ASN A 24 -1.83 14.09 0.86
C ASN A 24 -2.00 13.36 -0.46
N ASP A 25 -1.24 12.31 -0.64
CA ASP A 25 -1.30 11.49 -1.85
C ASP A 25 -2.37 10.43 -1.74
N THR A 26 -2.96 10.11 -2.86
CA THR A 26 -3.90 9.01 -3.00
C THR A 26 -3.30 7.90 -3.86
N PHE A 27 -3.65 6.67 -3.52
CA PHE A 27 -3.35 5.49 -4.31
C PHE A 27 -4.66 4.80 -4.69
N THR A 28 -4.89 4.63 -5.99
CA THR A 28 -6.12 4.04 -6.51
C THR A 28 -5.82 2.69 -7.14
N VAL A 29 -6.63 1.70 -6.83
CA VAL A 29 -6.66 0.41 -7.51
C VAL A 29 -7.99 0.26 -8.21
N SER A 30 -7.94 -0.11 -9.50
CA SER A 30 -9.10 -0.31 -10.36
C SER A 30 -9.21 -1.76 -10.79
N ALA A 31 -10.42 -2.29 -10.79
CA ALA A 31 -10.77 -3.62 -11.26
C ALA A 31 -11.79 -3.49 -12.40
N ALA A 32 -11.34 -3.58 -13.64
CA ALA A 32 -12.23 -3.49 -14.82
C ALA A 32 -12.67 -4.90 -15.26
N ALA A 33 -13.91 -5.28 -14.95
CA ALA A 33 -14.50 -6.51 -15.45
C ALA A 33 -14.96 -6.33 -16.91
N ASN A 34 -14.40 -7.12 -17.82
CA ASN A 34 -14.82 -7.21 -19.22
C ASN A 34 -15.89 -8.30 -19.34
N TYR A 35 -17.14 -7.91 -19.13
CA TYR A 35 -18.28 -8.79 -19.22
C TYR A 35 -19.44 -8.11 -19.94
N THR A 36 -20.00 -8.76 -20.96
CA THR A 36 -21.07 -8.22 -21.79
C THR A 36 -22.45 -8.86 -21.54
N GLY A 37 -22.51 -9.82 -20.60
CA GLY A 37 -23.74 -10.48 -20.20
C GLY A 37 -24.58 -9.63 -19.25
N THR A 38 -25.67 -10.23 -18.75
CA THR A 38 -26.64 -9.60 -17.85
C THR A 38 -26.48 -9.97 -16.39
N ASP A 39 -25.54 -10.87 -16.06
CA ASP A 39 -25.31 -11.29 -14.70
C ASP A 39 -24.65 -10.18 -13.87
N ALA A 40 -24.82 -10.25 -12.55
CA ALA A 40 -24.29 -9.26 -11.66
C ALA A 40 -22.75 -9.32 -11.59
N VAL A 41 -22.13 -8.15 -11.62
CA VAL A 41 -20.68 -7.99 -11.30
C VAL A 41 -20.59 -7.39 -9.90
N LYS A 42 -19.85 -8.02 -9.02
CA LYS A 42 -19.65 -7.60 -7.63
C LYS A 42 -18.17 -7.42 -7.37
N TYR A 43 -17.83 -6.34 -6.66
CA TYR A 43 -16.47 -5.99 -6.26
C TYR A 43 -16.34 -6.04 -4.75
N GLN A 44 -15.26 -6.61 -4.27
CA GLN A 44 -14.91 -6.66 -2.86
C GLN A 44 -13.45 -6.20 -2.69
N TRP A 45 -13.23 -5.27 -1.78
CA TRP A 45 -11.92 -4.69 -1.51
C TRP A 45 -11.46 -5.06 -0.10
N TYR A 46 -10.20 -5.45 0.00
CA TYR A 46 -9.56 -5.77 1.27
C TYR A 46 -8.37 -4.84 1.44
N VAL A 47 -8.35 -4.12 2.55
CA VAL A 47 -7.23 -3.27 2.97
C VAL A 47 -6.67 -3.82 4.26
N ASP A 48 -5.36 -4.09 4.27
CA ASP A 48 -4.66 -4.76 5.38
C ASP A 48 -5.35 -6.09 5.82
N GLY A 49 -5.85 -6.81 4.81
CA GLY A 49 -6.58 -8.06 5.01
C GLY A 49 -8.03 -7.92 5.49
N VAL A 50 -8.50 -6.69 5.72
CA VAL A 50 -9.86 -6.41 6.23
C VAL A 50 -10.78 -6.01 5.08
N LEU A 51 -11.93 -6.67 4.96
CA LEU A 51 -12.98 -6.32 3.98
C LEU A 51 -13.50 -4.90 4.22
N LYS A 52 -13.56 -4.11 3.16
CA LYS A 52 -14.20 -2.79 3.14
C LYS A 52 -15.64 -2.92 2.67
N GLU A 53 -16.57 -3.11 3.56
CA GLU A 53 -17.98 -3.45 3.26
C GLU A 53 -18.70 -2.36 2.42
N ASN A 54 -18.30 -1.10 2.55
CA ASN A 54 -18.91 0.02 1.82
C ASN A 54 -18.24 0.32 0.47
N GLU A 55 -17.13 -0.34 0.16
CA GLU A 55 -16.39 -0.17 -1.09
C GLU A 55 -16.80 -1.29 -2.05
N THR A 56 -17.84 -1.03 -2.85
CA THR A 56 -18.44 -2.01 -3.78
C THR A 56 -18.30 -1.61 -5.24
N GLY A 57 -17.61 -0.50 -5.53
CA GLY A 57 -17.32 -0.03 -6.88
C GLY A 57 -16.15 -0.76 -7.53
N ALA A 58 -15.97 -0.53 -8.82
CA ALA A 58 -14.84 -1.06 -9.58
C ALA A 58 -13.50 -0.45 -9.16
N ASP A 59 -13.51 0.68 -8.49
CA ASP A 59 -12.31 1.40 -8.04
C ASP A 59 -12.36 1.59 -6.52
N ILE A 60 -11.19 1.53 -5.90
CA ILE A 60 -10.97 2.01 -4.53
C ILE A 60 -9.86 3.05 -4.53
N THR A 61 -10.13 4.21 -3.91
CA THR A 61 -9.12 5.24 -3.68
C THR A 61 -8.74 5.26 -2.21
N LEU A 62 -7.47 5.09 -1.95
CA LEU A 62 -6.90 4.95 -0.62
C LEU A 62 -6.17 6.24 -0.25
N ASP A 63 -6.47 6.75 0.93
CA ASP A 63 -5.73 7.86 1.53
C ASP A 63 -4.43 7.32 2.14
N ASN A 64 -3.31 7.85 1.69
CA ASN A 64 -1.98 7.48 2.15
C ASN A 64 -1.48 8.43 3.26
N SER A 65 -2.35 8.74 4.23
CA SER A 65 -2.05 9.67 5.32
C SER A 65 -1.34 9.03 6.51
N THR A 66 -1.49 7.71 6.69
CA THR A 66 -0.91 6.97 7.82
C THR A 66 0.50 6.48 7.51
N VAL A 67 1.44 6.72 8.42
CA VAL A 67 2.81 6.22 8.31
C VAL A 67 2.83 4.69 8.42
N GLY A 68 3.55 4.05 7.52
CA GLY A 68 3.70 2.60 7.47
C GLY A 68 3.31 2.00 6.13
N ASN A 69 3.49 0.69 6.00
CA ASN A 69 3.08 -0.10 4.86
C ASN A 69 1.63 -0.55 5.04
N HIS A 70 0.87 -0.41 3.97
CA HIS A 70 -0.50 -0.91 3.84
C HIS A 70 -0.62 -1.81 2.62
N THR A 71 -1.61 -2.67 2.62
CA THR A 71 -1.88 -3.58 1.51
C THR A 71 -3.32 -3.42 1.03
N VAL A 72 -3.53 -3.59 -0.29
CA VAL A 72 -4.85 -3.63 -0.89
C VAL A 72 -4.94 -4.74 -1.93
N ARG A 73 -6.05 -5.44 -1.97
CA ARG A 73 -6.41 -6.40 -3.02
C ARG A 73 -7.89 -6.39 -3.31
N SER A 74 -8.27 -6.86 -4.48
CA SER A 74 -9.66 -6.97 -4.90
C SER A 74 -10.04 -8.41 -5.23
N VAL A 75 -11.30 -8.74 -4.99
CA VAL A 75 -11.98 -9.91 -5.53
C VAL A 75 -13.18 -9.45 -6.34
N VAL A 76 -13.23 -9.84 -7.60
CA VAL A 76 -14.33 -9.54 -8.52
C VAL A 76 -15.10 -10.83 -8.80
N THR A 77 -16.42 -10.79 -8.64
CA THR A 77 -17.30 -11.91 -8.89
C THR A 77 -18.24 -11.55 -10.02
N VAL A 78 -18.29 -12.38 -11.07
CA VAL A 78 -19.25 -12.26 -12.17
C VAL A 78 -20.19 -13.46 -12.12
N GLY A 79 -21.49 -13.20 -12.07
CA GLY A 79 -22.51 -14.22 -11.98
C GLY A 79 -23.20 -14.31 -10.63
N ASP A 80 -23.98 -15.37 -10.44
CA ASP A 80 -24.72 -15.63 -9.21
C ASP A 80 -24.33 -17.00 -8.66
N ILE A 81 -23.76 -17.02 -7.46
CA ILE A 81 -23.34 -18.23 -6.75
C ILE A 81 -24.50 -19.21 -6.53
N THR A 82 -25.74 -18.70 -6.46
CA THR A 82 -26.94 -19.52 -6.26
C THR A 82 -27.18 -20.48 -7.43
N TYR A 83 -26.76 -20.10 -8.62
CA TYR A 83 -26.94 -20.89 -9.85
C TYR A 83 -25.70 -21.65 -10.29
N PHE A 84 -24.63 -21.66 -9.48
CA PHE A 84 -23.34 -22.28 -9.79
C PHE A 84 -22.69 -21.78 -11.09
N ASN A 85 -23.17 -20.64 -11.61
CA ASN A 85 -22.59 -19.97 -12.76
C ASN A 85 -21.90 -18.70 -12.28
N THR A 86 -20.65 -18.84 -11.83
CA THR A 86 -19.90 -17.74 -11.21
C THR A 86 -18.42 -17.84 -11.60
N LYS A 87 -17.84 -16.71 -11.99
CA LYS A 87 -16.40 -16.55 -12.14
C LYS A 87 -15.85 -15.61 -11.08
N PHE A 88 -14.67 -15.97 -10.56
CA PHE A 88 -13.94 -15.19 -9.58
C PHE A 88 -12.62 -14.74 -10.19
N PHE A 89 -12.28 -13.47 -9.97
CA PHE A 89 -11.00 -12.89 -10.31
C PHE A 89 -10.42 -12.26 -9.05
N GLU A 90 -9.15 -12.52 -8.77
CA GLU A 90 -8.45 -11.96 -7.63
C GLU A 90 -7.23 -11.18 -8.11
N SER A 91 -7.05 -9.95 -7.63
CA SER A 91 -5.86 -9.19 -7.91
C SER A 91 -4.66 -9.74 -7.15
N GLU A 92 -3.47 -9.41 -7.60
CA GLU A 92 -2.31 -9.44 -6.72
C GLU A 92 -2.53 -8.51 -5.52
N THR A 93 -1.71 -8.66 -4.50
CA THR A 93 -1.71 -7.74 -3.36
C THR A 93 -0.78 -6.57 -3.67
N TYR A 94 -1.35 -5.37 -3.76
CA TYR A 94 -0.59 -4.14 -3.94
C TYR A 94 -0.19 -3.57 -2.58
N THR A 95 1.08 -3.18 -2.45
CA THR A 95 1.58 -2.49 -1.26
C THR A 95 1.67 -1.00 -1.53
N TYR A 96 1.16 -0.20 -0.62
CA TYR A 96 1.28 1.26 -0.63
C TYR A 96 1.68 1.74 0.77
N GLY A 97 2.10 2.99 0.93
CA GLY A 97 2.49 3.45 2.25
C GLY A 97 3.02 4.88 2.29
N LYS A 98 3.30 5.34 3.49
CA LYS A 98 3.85 6.66 3.79
C LYS A 98 5.04 6.57 4.72
N TYR A 99 6.04 7.40 4.48
CA TYR A 99 7.15 7.60 5.41
C TYR A 99 7.32 9.07 5.78
N ILE A 100 7.98 9.31 6.89
CA ILE A 100 8.44 10.63 7.34
C ILE A 100 9.96 10.57 7.39
N ALA A 101 10.64 11.51 6.74
CA ALA A 101 12.10 11.56 6.78
C ALA A 101 12.62 11.60 8.21
N GLY A 102 13.55 10.70 8.53
CA GLY A 102 14.10 10.51 9.87
C GLY A 102 13.28 9.61 10.81
N ASN A 103 12.00 9.35 10.54
CA ASN A 103 11.15 8.48 11.35
C ASN A 103 11.37 7.00 10.97
N VAL A 104 12.54 6.47 11.29
CA VAL A 104 12.90 5.08 10.96
C VAL A 104 12.25 4.05 11.89
N SER A 105 11.72 4.49 13.04
CA SER A 105 10.91 3.67 13.94
C SER A 105 9.49 3.43 13.42
N MET A 106 9.06 4.23 12.43
CA MET A 106 7.72 4.23 11.86
C MET A 106 6.62 4.56 12.90
N SER A 107 6.97 5.29 13.94
CA SER A 107 6.05 5.69 15.02
C SER A 107 5.11 6.83 14.63
N GLY A 108 5.37 7.50 13.51
CA GLY A 108 4.64 8.68 13.03
C GLY A 108 5.21 10.02 13.54
N GLN A 109 6.22 9.99 14.42
CA GLN A 109 6.88 11.19 14.96
C GLN A 109 8.39 10.98 15.06
N LEU A 110 9.17 12.04 14.79
CA LEU A 110 10.60 12.01 15.04
C LEU A 110 10.89 11.98 16.54
N GLY A 111 11.84 11.12 16.95
CA GLY A 111 12.25 11.01 18.35
C GLY A 111 13.60 10.34 18.54
N ALA A 112 14.05 10.29 19.77
CA ALA A 112 15.31 9.64 20.13
C ALA A 112 15.35 8.14 19.80
N GLU A 113 14.18 7.52 19.67
CA GLU A 113 14.05 6.12 19.25
C GLU A 113 14.58 5.90 17.84
N ASP A 114 14.36 6.85 16.93
CA ASP A 114 14.83 6.78 15.54
C ASP A 114 16.36 6.71 15.47
N ILE A 115 17.07 7.47 16.32
CA ILE A 115 18.52 7.36 16.45
C ILE A 115 18.94 5.94 16.83
N THR A 116 18.22 5.34 17.77
CA THR A 116 18.50 3.99 18.26
C THR A 116 18.27 2.95 17.17
N VAL A 117 17.16 3.06 16.45
CA VAL A 117 16.79 2.15 15.36
C VAL A 117 17.78 2.27 14.20
N LEU A 118 18.14 3.50 13.79
CA LEU A 118 19.11 3.74 12.73
C LEU A 118 20.50 3.18 13.08
N ARG A 119 20.96 3.41 14.31
CA ARG A 119 22.24 2.84 14.78
C ARG A 119 22.26 1.32 14.78
N LYS A 120 21.16 0.66 15.17
CA LYS A 120 21.04 -0.80 15.12
C LYS A 120 21.15 -1.32 13.69
N ASN A 121 20.56 -0.63 12.74
CA ASN A 121 20.67 -0.98 11.32
C ASN A 121 22.12 -0.86 10.83
N MET A 122 22.80 0.25 11.12
CA MET A 122 24.19 0.47 10.74
C MET A 122 25.16 -0.56 11.35
N LEU A 123 24.81 -1.12 12.52
CA LEU A 123 25.56 -2.19 13.17
C LEU A 123 25.16 -3.59 12.70
N GLY A 124 24.24 -3.70 11.73
CA GLY A 124 23.74 -4.98 11.22
C GLY A 124 22.85 -5.75 12.20
N ALA A 125 22.35 -5.08 13.26
CA ALA A 125 21.50 -5.71 14.26
C ALA A 125 20.02 -5.80 13.83
N ASN A 126 19.61 -5.04 12.82
CA ASN A 126 18.32 -5.13 12.15
C ASN A 126 18.46 -4.79 10.65
N SER A 127 17.45 -5.13 9.86
CA SER A 127 17.36 -4.74 8.45
C SER A 127 16.16 -3.84 8.25
N PHE A 128 16.26 -2.88 7.32
CA PHE A 128 15.18 -1.98 6.95
C PHE A 128 14.38 -2.53 5.77
N GLY A 129 13.07 -2.34 5.82
CA GLY A 129 12.20 -2.44 4.66
C GLY A 129 12.29 -1.18 3.79
N GLU A 130 11.55 -1.16 2.68
CA GLU A 130 11.58 -0.07 1.70
C GLU A 130 11.31 1.29 2.34
N LEU A 131 10.21 1.44 3.09
CA LEU A 131 9.84 2.73 3.71
C LEU A 131 10.85 3.18 4.78
N GLN A 132 11.39 2.23 5.56
CA GLN A 132 12.41 2.57 6.57
C GLN A 132 13.73 3.03 5.91
N THR A 133 14.10 2.42 4.78
CA THR A 133 15.27 2.85 4.00
C THR A 133 15.10 4.26 3.47
N LEU A 134 13.90 4.57 2.92
CA LEU A 134 13.58 5.92 2.46
C LEU A 134 13.54 6.93 3.60
N ALA A 135 13.00 6.54 4.77
CA ALA A 135 12.99 7.39 5.95
C ALA A 135 14.39 7.63 6.53
N ALA A 136 15.29 6.66 6.40
CA ALA A 136 16.64 6.73 6.92
C ALA A 136 17.57 7.58 6.07
N ASP A 137 17.39 7.62 4.76
CA ASP A 137 18.18 8.42 3.82
C ASP A 137 17.81 9.91 3.95
N MET A 138 18.40 10.58 4.92
CA MET A 138 18.11 11.96 5.29
C MET A 138 18.72 12.99 4.34
N ASN A 139 19.77 12.61 3.61
CA ASN A 139 20.46 13.47 2.66
C ASN A 139 20.12 13.18 1.20
N ASN A 140 19.25 12.17 0.94
CA ASN A 140 18.80 11.72 -0.38
C ASN A 140 19.95 11.29 -1.32
N ASP A 141 20.99 10.63 -0.78
CA ASP A 141 22.11 10.11 -1.58
C ASP A 141 21.95 8.61 -1.93
N THR A 142 20.82 8.02 -1.58
CA THR A 142 20.46 6.59 -1.79
C THR A 142 21.25 5.59 -0.92
N LYS A 143 21.93 6.06 0.09
CA LYS A 143 22.66 5.25 1.07
C LYS A 143 22.13 5.52 2.46
N VAL A 144 22.31 4.56 3.34
CA VAL A 144 22.01 4.73 4.77
C VAL A 144 23.32 4.61 5.51
N ASP A 145 23.88 5.73 5.95
CA ASP A 145 25.21 5.77 6.57
C ASP A 145 25.32 6.80 7.73
N ILE A 146 26.53 7.08 8.14
CA ILE A 146 26.79 7.98 9.27
C ILE A 146 26.34 9.42 8.99
N ILE A 147 26.27 9.83 7.73
CA ILE A 147 25.82 11.19 7.36
C ILE A 147 24.35 11.34 7.71
N ASP A 148 23.52 10.32 7.43
CA ASP A 148 22.10 10.33 7.78
C ASP A 148 21.89 10.40 9.29
N LEU A 149 22.68 9.65 10.06
CA LEU A 149 22.64 9.73 11.52
C LEU A 149 22.98 11.14 12.04
N ILE A 150 23.90 11.84 11.38
CA ILE A 150 24.24 13.23 11.71
C ILE A 150 23.06 14.14 11.34
N CYS A 151 22.47 13.97 10.14
CA CYS A 151 21.29 14.73 9.71
C CYS A 151 20.10 14.52 10.65
N LEU A 152 19.83 13.27 11.04
CA LEU A 152 18.77 12.94 11.99
C LEU A 152 18.97 13.60 13.35
N LYS A 153 20.19 13.53 13.90
CA LYS A 153 20.49 14.20 15.18
C LYS A 153 20.33 15.71 15.10
N LYS A 154 20.69 16.32 13.98
CA LYS A 154 20.50 17.75 13.74
C LYS A 154 19.01 18.10 13.69
N ALA A 155 18.20 17.34 12.96
CA ALA A 155 16.76 17.55 12.87
C ALA A 155 16.02 17.40 14.21
N LEU A 156 16.56 16.59 15.13
CA LEU A 156 16.00 16.42 16.49
C LEU A 156 16.46 17.51 17.48
N ALA A 157 17.43 18.33 17.11
CA ALA A 157 17.96 19.40 17.95
C ALA A 157 17.35 20.78 17.63
N GLU A 158 16.60 20.87 16.56
CA GLU A 158 15.85 22.08 16.12
C GLU A 158 14.43 22.11 16.73
#